data_6ed7ebf64045a1454be7fe5569da8df8
#
_entry.id   6ed7ebf64045a1454be7fe5569da8df8
#
_cell.length_a   1.000
_cell.length_b   1.000
_cell.length_c   1.000
_cell.angle_alpha   90.00
_cell.angle_beta   90.00
_cell.angle_gamma   90.00
#
_symmetry.space_group_name_H-M   'P 1'
#
loop_
_entity.id
_entity.type
_entity.pdbx_description
1 polymer ?
#
loop_
_entity_poly.entity_id
_entity_poly.type
_entity_poly.pdbx_seq_one_letter_code
_entity_poly.pdbx_strand_id
1 'polypeptide(L)'
;DGVPVSIDTSKAAVARRALELGAELVNDVTALRGDPELAGFVADADAYLCLMHMQGEPRTMQASPSYDDVVSDVKAFLEERLAFAVAEGVAEENVCLDPGIGFGKTVEHNFELIRRLDELVAIGRPLLVGFSRKSSLGRIMGDAGATTGTTAASLGAAVVAYERGATI
;
A
#
# COMPACT_ATOMS: atom_id res chain seq x y z
N ASP A 1 16.52 -16.64 11.77
CA ASP A 1 15.95 -17.72 10.96
C ASP A 1 15.57 -17.31 9.52
N GLY A 2 15.97 -16.10 9.05
CA GLY A 2 15.96 -15.74 7.65
C GLY A 2 14.59 -15.39 7.03
N VAL A 3 13.56 -15.15 7.82
CA VAL A 3 12.28 -14.63 7.32
C VAL A 3 12.23 -13.13 7.60
N PRO A 4 12.15 -12.26 6.56
CA PRO A 4 11.99 -10.82 6.73
C PRO A 4 10.73 -10.49 7.53
N VAL A 5 10.83 -9.51 8.43
CA VAL A 5 9.71 -9.06 9.28
C VAL A 5 9.37 -7.63 8.94
N SER A 6 8.08 -7.37 8.68
CA SER A 6 7.53 -6.03 8.45
C SER A 6 6.77 -5.54 9.68
N ILE A 7 6.90 -4.24 9.98
CA ILE A 7 6.08 -3.55 10.99
C ILE A 7 5.09 -2.60 10.30
N ASP A 8 3.80 -2.75 10.59
CA ASP A 8 2.75 -1.84 10.14
C ASP A 8 2.59 -0.71 11.16
N THR A 9 3.07 0.46 10.80
CA THR A 9 2.99 1.65 11.67
C THR A 9 3.24 2.95 10.90
N SER A 10 2.58 4.02 11.34
CA SER A 10 2.85 5.41 10.92
C SER A 10 3.56 6.23 12.00
N LYS A 11 4.13 5.58 13.04
CA LYS A 11 4.74 6.26 14.19
C LYS A 11 6.22 5.94 14.28
N ALA A 12 7.08 6.96 14.24
CA ALA A 12 8.53 6.82 14.32
C ALA A 12 8.99 6.04 15.56
N ALA A 13 8.40 6.29 16.73
CA ALA A 13 8.75 5.60 17.97
C ALA A 13 8.48 4.08 17.90
N VAL A 14 7.41 3.65 17.23
CA VAL A 14 7.06 2.23 17.05
C VAL A 14 8.00 1.60 16.01
N ALA A 15 8.22 2.28 14.87
CA ALA A 15 9.14 1.82 13.84
C ALA A 15 10.54 1.62 14.41
N ARG A 16 11.06 2.60 15.15
CA ARG A 16 12.36 2.51 15.84
C ARG A 16 12.48 1.25 16.67
N ARG A 17 11.50 1.02 17.55
CA ARG A 17 11.54 -0.14 18.43
C ARG A 17 11.45 -1.47 17.67
N ALA A 18 10.67 -1.53 16.61
CA ALA A 18 10.55 -2.74 15.80
C ALA A 18 11.86 -3.05 15.03
N LEU A 19 12.48 -2.04 14.43
CA LEU A 19 13.76 -2.20 13.72
C LEU A 19 14.90 -2.61 14.68
N GLU A 20 14.97 -2.05 15.90
CA GLU A 20 15.89 -2.48 16.94
C GLU A 20 15.70 -3.97 17.33
N LEU A 21 14.51 -4.51 17.18
CA LEU A 21 14.17 -5.91 17.46
C LEU A 21 14.31 -6.84 16.24
N GLY A 22 14.76 -6.30 15.10
CA GLY A 22 15.06 -7.08 13.90
C GLY A 22 13.96 -7.06 12.83
N ALA A 23 12.99 -6.15 12.90
CA ALA A 23 12.17 -5.86 11.74
C ALA A 23 13.04 -5.21 10.65
N GLU A 24 12.70 -5.43 9.38
CA GLU A 24 13.49 -4.97 8.25
C GLU A 24 12.73 -3.97 7.37
N LEU A 25 11.38 -4.01 7.40
CA LEU A 25 10.51 -3.17 6.59
C LEU A 25 9.50 -2.41 7.46
N VAL A 26 9.37 -1.11 7.20
CA VAL A 26 8.29 -0.27 7.75
C VAL A 26 7.18 -0.15 6.71
N ASN A 27 5.99 -0.67 7.01
CA ASN A 27 4.80 -0.49 6.18
C ASN A 27 3.98 0.68 6.73
N ASP A 28 4.02 1.83 6.03
CA ASP A 28 3.32 3.03 6.46
C ASP A 28 2.12 3.34 5.56
N VAL A 29 0.93 3.06 6.09
CA VAL A 29 -0.35 3.32 5.41
C VAL A 29 -0.63 4.82 5.18
N THR A 30 0.15 5.70 5.82
CA THR A 30 0.04 7.16 5.64
C THR A 30 1.04 7.72 4.61
N ALA A 31 1.95 6.90 4.12
CA ALA A 31 3.00 7.30 3.18
C ALA A 31 3.81 8.51 3.69
N LEU A 32 4.32 8.43 4.92
CA LEU A 32 5.13 9.45 5.61
C LEU A 32 4.39 10.78 5.87
N ARG A 33 3.05 10.74 5.99
CA ARG A 33 2.24 11.92 6.34
C ARG A 33 1.79 11.91 7.80
N GLY A 34 1.96 10.78 8.50
CA GLY A 34 1.47 10.59 9.87
C GLY A 34 2.42 11.10 10.96
N ASP A 35 3.72 10.96 10.75
CA ASP A 35 4.75 11.35 11.71
C ASP A 35 5.95 11.95 10.96
N PRO A 36 6.28 13.24 11.18
CA PRO A 36 7.34 13.92 10.44
C PRO A 36 8.75 13.37 10.71
N GLU A 37 8.95 12.64 11.82
CA GLU A 37 10.26 12.05 12.15
C GLU A 37 10.48 10.70 11.44
N LEU A 38 9.41 10.08 10.90
CA LEU A 38 9.49 8.71 10.39
C LEU A 38 10.42 8.58 9.18
N ALA A 39 10.37 9.54 8.24
CA ALA A 39 11.17 9.50 7.03
C ALA A 39 12.67 9.50 7.34
N GLY A 40 13.15 10.49 8.12
CA GLY A 40 14.54 10.59 8.51
C GLY A 40 15.01 9.37 9.30
N PHE A 41 14.16 8.85 10.19
CA PHE A 41 14.49 7.65 10.94
C PHE A 41 14.64 6.40 10.06
N VAL A 42 13.77 6.20 9.07
CA VAL A 42 13.86 5.08 8.11
C VAL A 42 15.14 5.20 7.28
N ALA A 43 15.48 6.42 6.85
CA ALA A 43 16.72 6.70 6.11
C ALA A 43 17.96 6.39 6.95
N ASP A 44 18.03 6.87 8.20
CA ASP A 44 19.18 6.64 9.12
C ASP A 44 19.36 5.15 9.44
N ALA A 45 18.26 4.38 9.47
CA ALA A 45 18.28 2.95 9.74
C ALA A 45 18.57 2.08 8.52
N ASP A 46 18.67 2.68 7.32
CA ASP A 46 18.79 1.98 6.03
C ASP A 46 17.71 0.87 5.87
N ALA A 47 16.51 1.13 6.36
CA ALA A 47 15.43 0.16 6.39
C ALA A 47 14.60 0.19 5.09
N TYR A 48 13.94 -0.93 4.78
CA TYR A 48 12.93 -0.95 3.72
C TYR A 48 11.67 -0.19 4.12
N LEU A 49 11.01 0.41 3.14
CA LEU A 49 9.81 1.24 3.33
C LEU A 49 8.74 0.86 2.31
N CYS A 50 7.51 0.64 2.79
CA CYS A 50 6.34 0.55 1.94
C CYS A 50 5.50 1.83 2.08
N LEU A 51 5.23 2.48 0.96
CA LEU A 51 4.39 3.68 0.87
C LEU A 51 3.03 3.31 0.30
N MET A 52 1.96 3.46 1.11
CA MET A 52 0.62 3.09 0.67
C MET A 52 -0.24 4.32 0.36
N HIS A 53 -1.03 4.23 -0.72
CA HIS A 53 -2.07 5.23 -1.03
C HIS A 53 -3.34 4.99 -0.24
N MET A 54 -3.80 6.03 0.45
CA MET A 54 -5.11 6.10 1.08
C MET A 54 -5.73 7.50 0.85
N GLN A 55 -7.00 7.54 0.41
CA GLN A 55 -7.79 8.78 0.37
C GLN A 55 -8.52 8.96 1.70
N GLY A 56 -8.41 10.16 2.28
CA GLY A 56 -9.04 10.47 3.58
C GLY A 56 -8.33 9.83 4.77
N GLU A 57 -9.07 9.58 5.82
CA GLU A 57 -8.59 8.97 7.07
C GLU A 57 -9.24 7.59 7.27
N PRO A 58 -8.58 6.65 7.99
CA PRO A 58 -9.10 5.30 8.17
C PRO A 58 -10.55 5.19 8.67
N ARG A 59 -11.01 6.16 9.47
CA ARG A 59 -12.37 6.16 10.02
C ARG A 59 -13.43 6.66 9.04
N THR A 60 -13.07 7.47 8.06
CA THR A 60 -14.00 8.17 7.16
C THR A 60 -13.78 7.86 5.69
N MET A 61 -12.66 7.24 5.33
CA MET A 61 -12.21 6.98 3.97
C MET A 61 -13.23 6.26 3.07
N GLN A 62 -14.15 5.49 3.63
CA GLN A 62 -15.14 4.71 2.87
C GLN A 62 -16.48 5.45 2.70
N ALA A 63 -16.66 6.64 3.30
CA ALA A 63 -17.95 7.33 3.28
C ALA A 63 -18.31 7.85 1.89
N SER A 64 -17.36 8.39 1.14
CA SER A 64 -17.58 8.93 -0.21
C SER A 64 -16.26 9.07 -0.98
N PRO A 65 -15.57 7.97 -1.30
CA PRO A 65 -14.33 8.06 -2.06
C PRO A 65 -14.63 8.51 -3.50
N SER A 66 -13.90 9.53 -3.98
CA SER A 66 -14.07 10.13 -5.30
C SER A 66 -12.72 10.38 -5.95
N TYR A 67 -12.61 10.04 -7.23
CA TYR A 67 -11.44 10.20 -8.08
C TYR A 67 -11.88 10.67 -9.45
N ASP A 68 -11.09 11.49 -10.11
CA ASP A 68 -11.29 11.79 -11.53
C ASP A 68 -10.89 10.58 -12.40
N ASP A 69 -9.69 10.05 -12.16
CA ASP A 69 -9.22 8.75 -12.63
C ASP A 69 -8.39 8.10 -11.53
N VAL A 70 -8.92 7.04 -10.93
CA VAL A 70 -8.32 6.42 -9.74
C VAL A 70 -6.89 5.93 -9.97
N VAL A 71 -6.56 5.46 -11.17
CA VAL A 71 -5.22 4.95 -11.46
C VAL A 71 -4.22 6.09 -11.59
N SER A 72 -4.58 7.13 -12.34
CA SER A 72 -3.74 8.33 -12.51
C SER A 72 -3.53 9.05 -11.17
N ASP A 73 -4.59 9.20 -10.37
CA ASP A 73 -4.52 9.89 -9.07
C ASP A 73 -3.64 9.12 -8.08
N VAL A 74 -3.81 7.79 -8.01
CA VAL A 74 -2.99 6.91 -7.15
C VAL A 74 -1.55 6.91 -7.63
N LYS A 75 -1.30 6.85 -8.94
CA LYS A 75 0.04 6.91 -9.52
C LYS A 75 0.75 8.21 -9.15
N ALA A 76 0.12 9.35 -9.40
CA ALA A 76 0.68 10.66 -9.09
C ALA A 76 1.00 10.81 -7.59
N PHE A 77 0.11 10.31 -6.72
CA PHE A 77 0.36 10.29 -5.28
C PHE A 77 1.59 9.44 -4.92
N LEU A 78 1.69 8.23 -5.44
CA LEU A 78 2.80 7.34 -5.13
C LEU A 78 4.13 7.88 -5.65
N GLU A 79 4.16 8.48 -6.85
CA GLU A 79 5.33 9.17 -7.40
C GLU A 79 5.75 10.36 -6.52
N GLU A 80 4.80 11.18 -6.06
CA GLU A 80 5.07 12.30 -5.13
C GLU A 80 5.66 11.80 -3.82
N ARG A 81 5.07 10.74 -3.23
CA ARG A 81 5.54 10.20 -1.94
C ARG A 81 6.89 9.50 -2.05
N LEU A 82 7.16 8.83 -3.16
CA LEU A 82 8.47 8.27 -3.47
C LEU A 82 9.53 9.39 -3.54
N ALA A 83 9.25 10.44 -4.31
CA ALA A 83 10.15 11.58 -4.43
C ALA A 83 10.41 12.26 -3.07
N PHE A 84 9.38 12.38 -2.22
CA PHE A 84 9.52 12.88 -0.85
C PHE A 84 10.44 11.98 -0.01
N ALA A 85 10.22 10.66 -0.01
CA ALA A 85 11.04 9.71 0.75
C ALA A 85 12.52 9.80 0.36
N VAL A 86 12.80 9.87 -0.94
CA VAL A 86 14.16 10.02 -1.47
C VAL A 86 14.77 11.35 -1.06
N ALA A 87 14.02 12.45 -1.08
CA ALA A 87 14.48 13.77 -0.63
C ALA A 87 14.81 13.79 0.87
N GLU A 88 14.12 12.98 1.68
CA GLU A 88 14.41 12.80 3.12
C GLU A 88 15.56 11.79 3.38
N GLY A 89 16.20 11.25 2.33
CA GLY A 89 17.38 10.40 2.42
C GLY A 89 17.11 8.89 2.39
N VAL A 90 15.86 8.44 2.21
CA VAL A 90 15.58 7.01 2.03
C VAL A 90 16.14 6.55 0.69
N ALA A 91 16.89 5.44 0.68
CA ALA A 91 17.40 4.85 -0.55
C ALA A 91 16.23 4.40 -1.44
N GLU A 92 16.19 4.86 -2.69
CA GLU A 92 15.07 4.58 -3.60
C GLU A 92 14.86 3.08 -3.81
N GLU A 93 15.94 2.31 -3.88
CA GLU A 93 15.92 0.85 -4.02
C GLU A 93 15.28 0.12 -2.82
N ASN A 94 15.22 0.76 -1.66
CA ASN A 94 14.60 0.22 -0.45
C ASN A 94 13.08 0.51 -0.38
N VAL A 95 12.52 1.23 -1.37
CA VAL A 95 11.10 1.60 -1.35
C VAL A 95 10.28 0.64 -2.21
N CYS A 96 9.18 0.13 -1.66
CA CYS A 96 8.07 -0.47 -2.40
C CYS A 96 6.79 0.38 -2.27
N LEU A 97 5.87 0.21 -3.21
CA LEU A 97 4.65 1.01 -3.31
C LEU A 97 3.42 0.12 -3.16
N ASP A 98 2.36 0.63 -2.53
CA ASP A 98 1.07 -0.08 -2.39
C ASP A 98 -0.07 0.84 -2.88
N PRO A 99 -0.87 0.44 -3.88
CA PRO A 99 -2.03 1.20 -4.33
C PRO A 99 -3.14 1.30 -3.28
N GLY A 100 -3.08 0.56 -2.19
CA GLY A 100 -4.03 0.62 -1.09
C GLY A 100 -5.42 0.11 -1.47
N ILE A 101 -5.51 -1.11 -1.98
CA ILE A 101 -6.80 -1.77 -2.27
C ILE A 101 -7.67 -1.79 -1.02
N GLY A 102 -8.89 -1.22 -1.13
CA GLY A 102 -9.85 -1.15 -0.01
C GLY A 102 -9.64 0.04 0.94
N PHE A 103 -8.70 0.95 0.66
CA PHE A 103 -8.45 2.15 1.46
C PHE A 103 -8.94 3.41 0.72
N GLY A 104 -10.13 3.91 1.09
CA GLY A 104 -10.74 5.07 0.45
C GLY A 104 -11.08 4.84 -1.03
N LYS A 105 -11.64 3.67 -1.36
CA LYS A 105 -11.95 3.26 -2.73
C LYS A 105 -13.26 2.49 -2.81
N THR A 106 -14.04 2.70 -3.86
CA THR A 106 -15.20 1.88 -4.18
C THR A 106 -14.78 0.48 -4.67
N VAL A 107 -15.75 -0.40 -4.89
CA VAL A 107 -15.51 -1.72 -5.52
C VAL A 107 -14.92 -1.51 -6.91
N GLU A 108 -15.52 -0.64 -7.70
CA GLU A 108 -15.11 -0.31 -9.07
C GLU A 108 -13.68 0.25 -9.10
N HIS A 109 -13.35 1.20 -8.20
CA HIS A 109 -11.99 1.74 -8.09
C HIS A 109 -10.95 0.66 -7.80
N ASN A 110 -11.26 -0.29 -6.91
CA ASN A 110 -10.33 -1.37 -6.60
C ASN A 110 -10.07 -2.28 -7.81
N PHE A 111 -11.11 -2.61 -8.58
CA PHE A 111 -10.95 -3.45 -9.77
C PHE A 111 -10.30 -2.70 -10.93
N GLU A 112 -10.54 -1.40 -11.07
CA GLU A 112 -9.86 -0.58 -12.07
C GLU A 112 -8.34 -0.50 -11.80
N LEU A 113 -7.93 -0.35 -10.54
CA LEU A 113 -6.51 -0.42 -10.15
C LEU A 113 -5.88 -1.76 -10.50
N ILE A 114 -6.58 -2.88 -10.26
CA ILE A 114 -6.09 -4.21 -10.63
C ILE A 114 -6.02 -4.36 -12.15
N ARG A 115 -7.01 -3.87 -12.88
CA ARG A 115 -7.08 -3.96 -14.34
C ARG A 115 -5.94 -3.20 -15.03
N ARG A 116 -5.54 -2.05 -14.48
CA ARG A 116 -4.51 -1.15 -15.01
C ARG A 116 -3.27 -1.12 -14.12
N LEU A 117 -2.95 -2.23 -13.44
CA LEU A 117 -1.86 -2.31 -12.48
C LEU A 117 -0.49 -2.06 -13.14
N ASP A 118 -0.34 -2.41 -14.41
CA ASP A 118 0.83 -2.17 -15.24
C ASP A 118 1.24 -0.68 -15.29
N GLU A 119 0.28 0.24 -15.21
CA GLU A 119 0.57 1.68 -15.14
C GLU A 119 1.26 2.08 -13.83
N LEU A 120 0.96 1.39 -12.72
CA LEU A 120 1.64 1.60 -11.44
C LEU A 120 3.00 0.89 -11.40
N VAL A 121 3.10 -0.30 -12.00
CA VAL A 121 4.38 -1.00 -12.18
C VAL A 121 5.38 -0.15 -12.96
N ALA A 122 4.91 0.66 -13.92
CA ALA A 122 5.73 1.56 -14.72
C ALA A 122 6.43 2.67 -13.90
N ILE A 123 6.07 2.89 -12.62
CA ILE A 123 6.84 3.76 -11.69
C ILE A 123 8.25 3.18 -11.46
N GLY A 124 8.41 1.86 -11.62
CA GLY A 124 9.72 1.20 -11.55
C GLY A 124 10.13 0.74 -10.15
N ARG A 125 9.19 0.70 -9.20
CA ARG A 125 9.43 0.16 -7.85
C ARG A 125 8.65 -1.14 -7.63
N PRO A 126 9.11 -2.04 -6.73
CA PRO A 126 8.32 -3.20 -6.32
C PRO A 126 6.91 -2.77 -5.90
N LEU A 127 5.90 -3.52 -6.32
CA LEU A 127 4.51 -3.22 -6.02
C LEU A 127 3.94 -4.27 -5.08
N LEU A 128 3.53 -3.83 -3.89
CA LEU A 128 2.82 -4.63 -2.89
C LEU A 128 1.32 -4.47 -3.09
N VAL A 129 0.57 -5.59 -3.13
CA VAL A 129 -0.89 -5.53 -3.28
C VAL A 129 -1.59 -6.48 -2.32
N GLY A 130 -2.28 -5.93 -1.33
CA GLY A 130 -2.98 -6.69 -0.30
C GLY A 130 -4.44 -6.99 -0.62
N PHE A 131 -4.80 -8.28 -0.77
CA PHE A 131 -6.18 -8.72 -1.05
C PHE A 131 -6.86 -9.46 0.10
N SER A 132 -6.14 -9.73 1.20
CA SER A 132 -6.65 -10.59 2.25
C SER A 132 -8.02 -10.13 2.75
N ARG A 133 -9.05 -10.91 2.44
CA ARG A 133 -10.42 -10.77 2.92
C ARG A 133 -11.05 -9.38 2.68
N LYS A 134 -10.66 -8.66 1.65
CA LYS A 134 -11.24 -7.34 1.33
C LYS A 134 -12.73 -7.49 0.96
N SER A 135 -13.56 -6.56 1.49
CA SER A 135 -15.02 -6.59 1.26
C SER A 135 -15.42 -6.44 -0.21
N SER A 136 -14.63 -5.70 -1.00
CA SER A 136 -14.83 -5.58 -2.46
C SER A 136 -14.83 -6.92 -3.17
N LEU A 137 -14.03 -7.90 -2.70
CA LEU A 137 -14.01 -9.25 -3.26
C LEU A 137 -15.32 -10.03 -2.96
N GLY A 138 -15.88 -9.86 -1.77
CA GLY A 138 -17.18 -10.46 -1.45
C GLY A 138 -18.32 -9.86 -2.26
N ARG A 139 -18.29 -8.54 -2.44
CA ARG A 139 -19.33 -7.81 -3.21
C ARG A 139 -19.33 -8.18 -4.68
N ILE A 140 -18.18 -8.34 -5.32
CA ILE A 140 -18.13 -8.78 -6.73
C ILE A 140 -18.59 -10.23 -6.91
N MET A 141 -18.48 -11.06 -5.86
CA MET A 141 -19.00 -12.44 -5.88
C MET A 141 -20.53 -12.52 -5.68
N GLY A 142 -21.22 -11.38 -5.65
CA GLY A 142 -22.68 -11.30 -5.60
C GLY A 142 -23.26 -11.01 -4.22
N ASP A 143 -22.46 -10.85 -3.19
CA ASP A 143 -22.91 -10.43 -1.85
C ASP A 143 -22.72 -8.91 -1.67
N ALA A 144 -23.75 -8.13 -2.01
CA ALA A 144 -23.73 -6.68 -1.91
C ALA A 144 -23.48 -6.17 -0.47
N GLY A 145 -23.82 -6.96 0.55
CA GLY A 145 -23.62 -6.67 1.98
C GLY A 145 -22.28 -7.17 2.54
N ALA A 146 -21.43 -7.77 1.71
CA ALA A 146 -20.18 -8.37 2.19
C ALA A 146 -19.30 -7.37 2.95
N THR A 147 -18.90 -7.74 4.14
CA THR A 147 -17.90 -7.05 4.95
C THR A 147 -16.51 -7.65 4.80
N THR A 148 -16.42 -8.82 4.16
CA THR A 148 -15.16 -9.55 3.93
C THR A 148 -15.26 -10.37 2.63
N GLY A 149 -14.12 -10.64 1.99
CA GLY A 149 -14.00 -11.56 0.88
C GLY A 149 -13.65 -12.99 1.33
N THR A 150 -13.90 -13.97 0.45
CA THR A 150 -13.49 -15.36 0.68
C THR A 150 -12.00 -15.54 0.44
N THR A 151 -11.41 -16.60 0.99
CA THR A 151 -10.01 -16.99 0.72
C THR A 151 -9.80 -17.25 -0.77
N ALA A 152 -10.72 -17.96 -1.43
CA ALA A 152 -10.62 -18.25 -2.86
C ALA A 152 -10.61 -16.97 -3.72
N ALA A 153 -11.46 -15.99 -3.40
CA ALA A 153 -11.49 -14.71 -4.09
C ALA A 153 -10.18 -13.91 -3.84
N SER A 154 -9.66 -13.95 -2.61
CA SER A 154 -8.37 -13.31 -2.26
C SER A 154 -7.21 -13.92 -3.05
N LEU A 155 -7.14 -15.25 -3.15
CA LEU A 155 -6.11 -15.95 -3.93
C LEU A 155 -6.24 -15.63 -5.43
N GLY A 156 -7.47 -15.67 -5.99
CA GLY A 156 -7.70 -15.32 -7.39
C GLY A 156 -7.24 -13.90 -7.72
N ALA A 157 -7.57 -12.92 -6.87
CA ALA A 157 -7.13 -11.55 -7.05
C ALA A 157 -5.59 -11.39 -6.94
N ALA A 158 -4.94 -12.11 -6.02
CA ALA A 158 -3.50 -12.11 -5.88
C ALA A 158 -2.80 -12.68 -7.12
N VAL A 159 -3.31 -13.78 -7.70
CA VAL A 159 -2.78 -14.35 -8.95
C VAL A 159 -2.88 -13.33 -10.10
N VAL A 160 -4.04 -12.67 -10.25
CA VAL A 160 -4.22 -11.65 -11.30
C VAL A 160 -3.27 -10.47 -11.10
N ALA A 161 -3.06 -10.01 -9.87
CA ALA A 161 -2.11 -8.94 -9.59
C ALA A 161 -0.67 -9.35 -9.89
N TYR A 162 -0.27 -10.57 -9.53
CA TYR A 162 1.05 -11.11 -9.85
C TYR A 162 1.29 -11.18 -11.36
N GLU A 163 0.33 -11.70 -12.13
CA GLU A 163 0.41 -11.75 -13.60
C GLU A 163 0.52 -10.36 -14.24
N ARG A 164 0.07 -9.31 -13.54
CA ARG A 164 0.14 -7.91 -13.96
C ARG A 164 1.34 -7.14 -13.39
N GLY A 165 2.26 -7.84 -12.70
CA GLY A 165 3.54 -7.30 -12.28
C GLY A 165 3.64 -6.89 -10.81
N ALA A 166 2.66 -7.19 -9.96
CA ALA A 166 2.86 -7.12 -8.51
C ALA A 166 3.92 -8.14 -8.07
N THR A 167 4.77 -7.75 -7.11
CA THR A 167 5.91 -8.58 -6.68
C THR A 167 5.86 -8.95 -5.20
N ILE A 168 4.99 -8.30 -4.43
CA ILE A 168 4.80 -8.53 -2.99
C ILE A 168 3.31 -8.68 -2.69
#